data_20462b7d5148c0e86b43d805c871dd55
#
_entry.id   20462b7d5148c0e86b43d805c871dd55
#
_cell.length_a   1.000
_cell.length_b   1.000
_cell.length_c   1.000
_cell.angle_alpha   90.00
_cell.angle_beta   90.00
_cell.angle_gamma   90.00
#
_symmetry.space_group_name_H-M   'P 1'
#
loop_
_entity.id
_entity.type
_entity.pdbx_description
1 polymer ?
#
loop_
_entity_poly.entity_id
_entity_poly.type
_entity_poly.pdbx_seq_one_letter_code
_entity_poly.pdbx_strand_id
1 'polypeptide(L)'
;MIGPRTAEEIKMTIGSAYPLGGNELEMEVRGRDQVAGLPVTKRINSVEIRECLAEPIQQVIESVKLTLEKCPPELAADLVERGMVIAGGGALIKGLDKALIKETGLPVIVAPNPLLAVCLGTGKALEYLDKFKKKKSL
;
A
#
# COMPACT_ATOMS: atom_id res chain seq x y z
N MET A 1 15.41 -3.16 20.55
CA MET A 1 15.65 -3.70 19.18
C MET A 1 14.69 -4.85 18.92
N ILE A 2 14.13 -4.92 17.71
CA ILE A 2 13.25 -6.00 17.22
C ILE A 2 13.85 -6.57 15.92
N GLY A 3 13.47 -7.79 15.58
CA GLY A 3 13.87 -8.40 14.32
C GLY A 3 12.96 -8.00 13.13
N PRO A 4 13.40 -8.27 11.88
CA PRO A 4 12.62 -7.93 10.68
C PRO A 4 11.21 -8.54 10.64
N ARG A 5 11.07 -9.78 11.12
CA ARG A 5 9.78 -10.48 11.20
C ARG A 5 8.80 -9.76 12.13
N THR A 6 9.27 -9.33 13.30
CA THR A 6 8.45 -8.57 14.26
C THR A 6 8.08 -7.19 13.69
N ALA A 7 9.02 -6.53 13.00
CA ALA A 7 8.74 -5.25 12.34
C ALA A 7 7.66 -5.39 11.26
N GLU A 8 7.69 -6.46 10.45
CA GLU A 8 6.68 -6.77 9.46
C GLU A 8 5.31 -7.04 10.09
N GLU A 9 5.27 -7.80 11.19
CA GLU A 9 4.05 -8.06 11.95
C GLU A 9 3.43 -6.78 12.50
N ILE A 10 4.22 -5.87 13.05
CA ILE A 10 3.79 -4.56 13.52
C ILE A 10 3.18 -3.75 12.36
N LYS A 11 3.88 -3.67 11.24
CA LYS A 11 3.41 -2.98 10.05
C LYS A 11 2.05 -3.51 9.58
N MET A 12 1.89 -4.82 9.49
CA MET A 12 0.64 -5.44 9.04
C MET A 12 -0.50 -5.25 10.05
N THR A 13 -0.20 -5.28 11.35
CA THR A 13 -1.22 -5.24 12.41
C THR A 13 -1.71 -3.82 12.68
N ILE A 14 -0.80 -2.89 12.94
CA ILE A 14 -1.12 -1.52 13.36
C ILE A 14 -0.58 -0.42 12.44
N GLY A 15 0.14 -0.79 11.36
CA GLY A 15 0.63 0.19 10.38
C GLY A 15 -0.50 0.90 9.65
N SER A 16 -0.36 2.21 9.46
CA SER A 16 -1.30 3.03 8.70
C SER A 16 -0.59 4.14 7.95
N ALA A 17 -1.13 4.51 6.79
CA ALA A 17 -0.65 5.60 5.97
C ALA A 17 -1.45 6.90 6.20
N TYR A 18 -2.59 6.81 6.88
CA TYR A 18 -3.49 7.92 7.13
C TYR A 18 -4.10 7.81 8.53
N PRO A 19 -4.48 8.92 9.20
CA PRO A 19 -5.13 8.89 10.50
C PRO A 19 -6.38 8.00 10.51
N LEU A 20 -6.53 7.19 11.55
CA LEU A 20 -7.63 6.22 11.67
C LEU A 20 -8.90 6.81 12.31
N GLY A 21 -8.97 8.15 12.47
CA GLY A 21 -10.17 8.84 12.89
C GLY A 21 -10.64 8.52 14.32
N GLY A 22 -9.70 8.39 15.27
CA GLY A 22 -9.99 8.07 16.67
C GLY A 22 -9.97 6.56 16.98
N ASN A 23 -9.85 5.70 15.99
CA ASN A 23 -9.71 4.25 16.14
C ASN A 23 -8.22 3.83 16.04
N GLU A 24 -7.35 4.55 16.75
CA GLU A 24 -5.93 4.20 16.76
C GLU A 24 -5.72 2.85 17.44
N LEU A 25 -4.81 2.05 16.87
CA LEU A 25 -4.55 0.68 17.29
C LEU A 25 -3.33 0.63 18.19
N GLU A 26 -3.33 -0.30 19.15
CA GLU A 26 -2.20 -0.56 20.03
C GLU A 26 -1.75 -2.01 19.92
N MET A 27 -0.47 -2.26 20.17
CA MET A 27 0.12 -3.59 20.17
C MET A 27 1.24 -3.68 21.21
N GLU A 28 1.32 -4.80 21.91
CA GLU A 28 2.47 -5.13 22.75
C GLU A 28 3.54 -5.84 21.92
N VAL A 29 4.76 -5.35 22.01
CA VAL A 29 5.90 -5.88 21.25
C VAL A 29 7.01 -6.26 22.24
N ARG A 30 7.56 -7.44 22.03
CA ARG A 30 8.71 -7.94 22.77
C ARG A 30 9.98 -7.72 21.96
N GLY A 31 11.00 -7.21 22.60
CA GLY A 31 12.27 -6.94 21.96
C GLY A 31 13.40 -6.99 22.98
N ARG A 32 14.56 -6.50 22.57
CA ARG A 32 15.76 -6.40 23.42
C ARG A 32 16.10 -4.93 23.63
N ASP A 33 16.27 -4.55 24.88
CA ASP A 33 16.83 -3.24 25.20
C ASP A 33 18.26 -3.15 24.68
N GLN A 34 18.61 -2.06 24.00
CA GLN A 34 19.94 -1.91 23.40
C GLN A 34 21.02 -1.54 24.41
N VAL A 35 20.63 -0.91 25.53
CA VAL A 35 21.54 -0.45 26.56
C VAL A 35 21.76 -1.55 27.59
N ALA A 36 20.66 -2.07 28.16
CA ALA A 36 20.73 -3.10 29.19
C ALA A 36 20.94 -4.52 28.63
N GLY A 37 20.68 -4.74 27.32
CA GLY A 37 20.79 -6.06 26.70
C GLY A 37 19.71 -7.05 27.10
N LEU A 38 18.73 -6.64 27.92
CA LEU A 38 17.70 -7.50 28.50
C LEU A 38 16.43 -7.53 27.64
N PRO A 39 15.64 -8.62 27.72
CA PRO A 39 14.31 -8.66 27.11
C PRO A 39 13.41 -7.57 27.70
N VAL A 40 12.65 -6.88 26.84
CA VAL A 40 11.72 -5.85 27.25
C VAL A 40 10.42 -5.98 26.46
N THR A 41 9.29 -5.70 27.10
CA THR A 41 7.99 -5.57 26.46
C THR A 41 7.64 -4.10 26.42
N LYS A 42 7.27 -3.59 25.25
CA LYS A 42 6.85 -2.20 25.05
C LYS A 42 5.49 -2.18 24.34
N ARG A 43 4.60 -1.31 24.81
CA ARG A 43 3.35 -0.98 24.11
C ARG A 43 3.66 0.13 23.10
N ILE A 44 3.21 -0.07 21.89
CA ILE A 44 3.34 0.85 20.77
C ILE A 44 1.96 1.08 20.13
N ASN A 45 1.79 2.18 19.43
CA ASN A 45 0.52 2.54 18.82
C ASN A 45 0.66 2.87 17.32
N SER A 46 -0.46 2.90 16.62
CA SER A 46 -0.51 3.15 15.18
C SER A 46 -0.05 4.56 14.79
N VAL A 47 -0.07 5.53 15.69
CA VAL A 47 0.44 6.89 15.43
C VAL A 47 1.96 6.85 15.31
N GLU A 48 2.66 6.22 16.28
CA GLU A 48 4.12 6.03 16.24
C GLU A 48 4.55 5.28 14.98
N ILE A 49 3.82 4.22 14.60
CA ILE A 49 4.15 3.44 13.42
C ILE A 49 3.88 4.22 12.13
N ARG A 50 2.85 5.05 12.08
CA ARG A 50 2.57 5.94 10.95
C ARG A 50 3.69 6.94 10.72
N GLU A 51 4.24 7.51 11.80
CA GLU A 51 5.40 8.39 11.72
C GLU A 51 6.63 7.65 11.14
N CYS A 52 6.88 6.43 11.60
CA CYS A 52 7.96 5.59 11.04
C CYS A 52 7.76 5.22 9.56
N LEU A 53 6.51 5.08 9.12
CA LEU A 53 6.16 4.75 7.73
C LEU A 53 6.05 5.97 6.83
N ALA A 54 6.11 7.19 7.36
CA ALA A 54 5.86 8.42 6.60
C ALA A 54 6.79 8.57 5.40
N GLU A 55 8.09 8.36 5.60
CA GLU A 55 9.07 8.50 4.52
C GLU A 55 8.87 7.47 3.38
N PRO A 56 8.79 6.15 3.64
CA PRO A 56 8.53 5.18 2.57
C PRO A 56 7.17 5.39 1.87
N ILE A 57 6.14 5.81 2.59
CA ILE A 57 4.84 6.12 2.00
C ILE A 57 4.93 7.36 1.11
N GLN A 58 5.65 8.39 1.53
CA GLN A 58 5.88 9.59 0.74
C GLN A 58 6.61 9.26 -0.57
N GLN A 59 7.61 8.37 -0.55
CA GLN A 59 8.30 7.91 -1.76
C GLN A 59 7.36 7.19 -2.74
N VAL A 60 6.42 6.40 -2.23
CA VAL A 60 5.37 5.78 -3.07
C VAL A 60 4.48 6.84 -3.70
N ILE A 61 4.01 7.81 -2.92
CA ILE A 61 3.16 8.91 -3.40
C ILE A 61 3.86 9.71 -4.49
N GLU A 62 5.13 10.06 -4.29
CA GLU A 62 5.94 10.78 -5.28
C GLU A 62 6.11 9.98 -6.57
N SER A 63 6.34 8.68 -6.47
CA SER A 63 6.43 7.80 -7.64
C SER A 63 5.12 7.75 -8.44
N VAL A 64 3.98 7.76 -7.75
CA VAL A 64 2.66 7.84 -8.38
C VAL A 64 2.50 9.20 -9.07
N LYS A 65 2.81 10.32 -8.40
CA LYS A 65 2.73 11.67 -8.98
C LYS A 65 3.58 11.80 -10.25
N LEU A 66 4.83 11.35 -10.20
CA LEU A 66 5.73 11.34 -11.36
C LEU A 66 5.21 10.50 -12.53
N THR A 67 4.50 9.42 -12.23
CA THR A 67 3.86 8.59 -13.26
C THR A 67 2.66 9.30 -13.89
N LEU A 68 1.85 9.97 -13.07
CA LEU A 68 0.71 10.76 -13.53
C LEU A 68 1.14 11.94 -14.40
N GLU A 69 2.23 12.63 -14.05
CA GLU A 69 2.80 13.73 -14.85
C GLU A 69 3.22 13.30 -16.27
N LYS A 70 3.65 12.04 -16.41
CA LYS A 70 4.03 11.45 -17.71
C LYS A 70 2.86 10.83 -18.46
N CYS A 71 1.67 10.84 -17.89
CA CYS A 71 0.48 10.26 -18.48
C CYS A 71 -0.02 11.13 -19.65
N PRO A 72 -0.31 10.55 -20.83
CA PRO A 72 -0.94 11.28 -21.93
C PRO A 72 -2.27 11.90 -21.52
N PRO A 73 -2.62 13.10 -22.06
CA PRO A 73 -3.85 13.82 -21.66
C PRO A 73 -5.14 13.01 -21.80
N GLU A 74 -5.22 12.15 -22.82
CA GLU A 74 -6.39 11.30 -23.07
C GLU A 74 -6.59 10.28 -21.94
N LEU A 75 -5.49 9.70 -21.44
CA LEU A 75 -5.53 8.76 -20.32
C LEU A 75 -5.72 9.49 -18.97
N ALA A 76 -5.23 10.72 -18.86
CA ALA A 76 -5.46 11.53 -17.66
C ALA A 76 -6.95 11.83 -17.44
N ALA A 77 -7.72 12.07 -18.51
CA ALA A 77 -9.17 12.23 -18.45
C ALA A 77 -9.87 10.96 -17.90
N ASP A 78 -9.47 9.78 -18.38
CA ASP A 78 -9.99 8.50 -17.87
C ASP A 78 -9.70 8.29 -16.38
N LEU A 79 -8.53 8.74 -15.90
CA LEU A 79 -8.15 8.64 -14.49
C LEU A 79 -9.03 9.49 -13.58
N VAL A 80 -9.50 10.65 -14.05
CA VAL A 80 -10.43 11.50 -13.28
C VAL A 80 -11.77 10.80 -13.05
N GLU A 81 -12.28 10.08 -14.07
CA GLU A 81 -13.55 9.38 -13.98
C GLU A 81 -13.45 8.02 -13.28
N ARG A 82 -12.44 7.21 -13.63
CA ARG A 82 -12.31 5.81 -13.19
C ARG A 82 -11.41 5.63 -11.98
N GLY A 83 -10.50 6.57 -11.75
CA GLY A 83 -9.53 6.51 -10.68
C GLY A 83 -8.40 5.51 -10.92
N MET A 84 -7.67 5.24 -9.85
CA MET A 84 -6.57 4.29 -9.80
C MET A 84 -6.96 3.05 -8.99
N VAL A 85 -6.49 1.88 -9.41
CA VAL A 85 -6.65 0.64 -8.64
C VAL A 85 -5.29 0.26 -8.06
N ILE A 86 -5.22 0.10 -6.74
CA ILE A 86 -4.03 -0.37 -6.05
C ILE A 86 -4.18 -1.85 -5.68
N ALA A 87 -3.09 -2.60 -5.87
CA ALA A 87 -3.03 -4.04 -5.60
C ALA A 87 -1.69 -4.42 -4.97
N GLY A 88 -1.53 -5.69 -4.61
CA GLY A 88 -0.35 -6.18 -3.90
C GLY A 88 -0.46 -6.00 -2.39
N GLY A 89 0.56 -6.48 -1.65
CA GLY A 89 0.59 -6.43 -0.19
C GLY A 89 0.62 -5.01 0.38
N GLY A 90 1.27 -4.07 -0.33
CA GLY A 90 1.31 -2.65 0.06
C GLY A 90 -0.06 -1.99 0.10
N ALA A 91 -0.98 -2.40 -0.77
CA ALA A 91 -2.36 -1.89 -0.80
C ALA A 91 -3.16 -2.21 0.47
N LEU A 92 -2.68 -3.16 1.29
CA LEU A 92 -3.29 -3.53 2.57
C LEU A 92 -2.89 -2.60 3.74
N ILE A 93 -1.94 -1.69 3.54
CA ILE A 93 -1.62 -0.68 4.56
C ILE A 93 -2.85 0.20 4.76
N LYS A 94 -3.32 0.26 6.01
CA LYS A 94 -4.55 1.00 6.35
C LYS A 94 -4.45 2.46 5.94
N GLY A 95 -5.41 2.93 5.14
CA GLY A 95 -5.50 4.32 4.71
C GLY A 95 -4.51 4.74 3.63
N LEU A 96 -3.81 3.82 2.95
CA LEU A 96 -2.96 4.15 1.80
C LEU A 96 -3.79 4.74 0.65
N ASP A 97 -4.98 4.19 0.41
CA ASP A 97 -5.97 4.74 -0.51
C ASP A 97 -6.30 6.20 -0.19
N LYS A 98 -6.60 6.50 1.08
CA LYS A 98 -6.91 7.86 1.53
C LYS A 98 -5.73 8.82 1.40
N ALA A 99 -4.51 8.34 1.69
CA ALA A 99 -3.30 9.14 1.51
C ALA A 99 -3.09 9.49 0.03
N LEU A 100 -3.25 8.52 -0.86
CA LEU A 100 -3.15 8.74 -2.30
C LEU A 100 -4.25 9.67 -2.83
N ILE A 101 -5.51 9.49 -2.41
CA ILE A 101 -6.62 10.41 -2.78
C ILE A 101 -6.30 11.84 -2.37
N LYS A 102 -5.83 12.03 -1.13
CA LYS A 102 -5.48 13.36 -0.62
C LYS A 102 -4.40 14.03 -1.45
N GLU A 103 -3.40 13.27 -1.86
CA GLU A 103 -2.19 13.79 -2.51
C GLU A 103 -2.33 13.96 -4.03
N THR A 104 -3.22 13.17 -4.67
CA THR A 104 -3.40 13.20 -6.13
C THR A 104 -4.72 13.82 -6.56
N GLY A 105 -5.70 13.90 -5.67
CA GLY A 105 -7.07 14.34 -6.00
C GLY A 105 -7.86 13.33 -6.83
N LEU A 106 -7.29 12.15 -7.13
CA LEU A 106 -7.94 11.13 -7.96
C LEU A 106 -8.61 10.06 -7.08
N PRO A 107 -9.71 9.45 -7.53
CA PRO A 107 -10.27 8.29 -6.86
C PRO A 107 -9.27 7.14 -6.80
N VAL A 108 -9.17 6.47 -5.65
CA VAL A 108 -8.30 5.30 -5.47
C VAL A 108 -9.11 4.15 -4.88
N ILE A 109 -9.03 2.99 -5.51
CA ILE A 109 -9.77 1.78 -5.15
C ILE A 109 -8.77 0.68 -4.82
N VAL A 110 -8.92 0.04 -3.67
CA VAL A 110 -8.17 -1.18 -3.34
C VAL A 110 -8.80 -2.35 -4.09
N ALA A 111 -8.00 -3.11 -4.83
CA ALA A 111 -8.48 -4.27 -5.57
C ALA A 111 -9.12 -5.31 -4.63
N PRO A 112 -10.18 -6.00 -5.05
CA PRO A 112 -10.66 -7.19 -4.35
C PRO A 112 -9.51 -8.22 -4.28
N ASN A 113 -9.21 -8.76 -3.07
CA ASN A 113 -8.09 -9.67 -2.86
C ASN A 113 -6.76 -9.14 -3.42
N PRO A 114 -6.23 -8.00 -2.91
CA PRO A 114 -5.13 -7.30 -3.54
C PRO A 114 -3.86 -8.14 -3.67
N LEU A 115 -3.61 -9.08 -2.75
CA LEU A 115 -2.49 -10.03 -2.83
C LEU A 115 -2.60 -10.99 -4.02
N LEU A 116 -3.81 -11.37 -4.41
CA LEU A 116 -4.07 -12.34 -5.47
C LEU A 116 -4.42 -11.70 -6.81
N ALA A 117 -4.61 -10.38 -6.85
CA ALA A 117 -5.11 -9.69 -8.02
C ALA A 117 -4.29 -9.97 -9.30
N VAL A 118 -2.96 -9.96 -9.20
CA VAL A 118 -2.07 -10.25 -10.32
C VAL A 118 -2.17 -11.72 -10.75
N CYS A 119 -2.18 -12.65 -9.79
CA CYS A 119 -2.27 -14.08 -10.07
C CYS A 119 -3.61 -14.43 -10.74
N LEU A 120 -4.72 -13.91 -10.21
CA LEU A 120 -6.05 -14.08 -10.78
C LEU A 120 -6.16 -13.45 -12.18
N GLY A 121 -5.56 -12.28 -12.37
CA GLY A 121 -5.52 -11.59 -13.64
C GLY A 121 -4.73 -12.35 -14.71
N THR A 122 -3.57 -12.89 -14.36
CA THR A 122 -2.77 -13.72 -15.26
C THR A 122 -3.48 -15.02 -15.60
N GLY A 123 -4.16 -15.68 -14.65
CA GLY A 123 -5.00 -16.84 -14.88
C GLY A 123 -6.09 -16.55 -15.92
N LYS A 124 -6.84 -15.46 -15.71
CA LYS A 124 -7.85 -15.01 -16.69
C LYS A 124 -7.25 -14.67 -18.06
N ALA A 125 -6.07 -14.06 -18.10
CA ALA A 125 -5.39 -13.76 -19.36
C ALA A 125 -5.05 -15.01 -20.16
N LEU A 126 -4.72 -16.13 -19.50
CA LEU A 126 -4.48 -17.42 -20.17
C LEU A 126 -5.73 -17.95 -20.87
N GLU A 127 -6.92 -17.78 -20.29
CA GLU A 127 -8.20 -18.18 -20.90
C GLU A 127 -8.50 -17.39 -22.19
N TYR A 128 -7.94 -16.19 -22.34
CA TYR A 128 -8.17 -15.30 -23.47
C TYR A 128 -6.94 -15.13 -24.38
N LEU A 129 -5.95 -16.00 -24.26
CA LEU A 129 -4.68 -15.91 -25.00
C LEU A 129 -4.88 -15.76 -26.52
N ASP A 130 -5.84 -16.48 -27.09
CA ASP A 130 -6.13 -16.41 -28.54
C ASP A 130 -6.72 -15.06 -28.97
N LYS A 131 -7.44 -14.38 -28.08
CA LYS A 131 -7.94 -13.02 -28.32
C LYS A 131 -6.82 -11.99 -28.26
N PHE A 132 -5.84 -12.17 -27.38
CA PHE A 132 -4.67 -11.28 -27.28
C PHE A 132 -3.71 -11.44 -28.46
N LYS A 133 -3.54 -12.68 -28.99
CA LYS A 133 -2.71 -12.95 -30.19
C LYS A 133 -3.26 -12.25 -31.43
N LYS A 134 -4.58 -12.26 -31.65
CA LYS A 134 -5.23 -11.60 -32.78
C LYS A 134 -5.09 -10.06 -32.78
N LYS A 135 -4.93 -9.42 -31.63
CA LYS A 135 -4.75 -7.96 -31.54
C LYS A 135 -3.32 -7.49 -31.87
N LYS A 136 -2.33 -8.38 -31.87
CA LYS A 136 -0.93 -8.06 -32.24
C LYS A 136 -0.64 -8.18 -33.76
N SER A 137 -1.62 -8.61 -34.54
CA SER A 137 -1.48 -8.81 -36.00
C SER A 137 -2.12 -7.67 -36.82
N LEU A 138 -2.39 -6.55 -36.21
CA LEU A 138 -2.82 -5.28 -36.82
C LEU A 138 -1.80 -4.19 -36.48
#